data_cac39d5f121f1111edf27729c4193ad7
#
_entry.id   cac39d5f121f1111edf27729c4193ad7
#
_cell.length_a   1.000
_cell.length_b   1.000
_cell.length_c   1.000
_cell.angle_alpha   90.00
_cell.angle_beta   90.00
_cell.angle_gamma   90.00
#
_symmetry.space_group_name_H-M   'P 1'
#
loop_
_entity.id
_entity.type
_entity.pdbx_description
1 polymer ?
#
loop_
_entity_poly.entity_id
_entity_poly.type
_entity_poly.pdbx_seq_one_letter_code
_entity_poly.pdbx_strand_id
1 'polypeptide(L)'
;MPIKNTNSKTNQDKRNSGQEVTNPDSLKQNYQENSFATVLLSVAFYIALVYLALFLLLGLSNPLGMLVIIFLGYSLISFVIATILIGIGRKKGNKYFLYTSVGFYLASVLLAYDPDWGVFRIIPILLTLLVTVGTVMYKK
;
A
#
# COMPACT_ATOMS: atom_id res chain seq x y z
N MET A 1 -31.63 -62.51 -16.48
CA MET A 1 -30.93 -61.65 -15.48
C MET A 1 -30.72 -60.25 -16.05
N PRO A 2 -31.38 -59.21 -15.56
CA PRO A 2 -31.18 -57.88 -16.11
C PRO A 2 -30.00 -57.20 -15.41
N ILE A 3 -29.07 -56.68 -16.19
CA ILE A 3 -27.92 -55.91 -15.77
C ILE A 3 -28.41 -54.49 -15.42
N LYS A 4 -28.35 -54.12 -14.15
CA LYS A 4 -28.67 -52.79 -13.63
C LYS A 4 -27.56 -51.81 -14.04
N ASN A 5 -27.89 -50.89 -14.92
CA ASN A 5 -27.04 -49.79 -15.34
C ASN A 5 -27.04 -48.70 -14.25
N THR A 6 -25.97 -48.65 -13.41
CA THR A 6 -25.85 -47.72 -12.26
C THR A 6 -24.84 -46.65 -12.50
N ASN A 7 -24.78 -46.07 -13.70
CA ASN A 7 -23.77 -45.06 -14.03
C ASN A 7 -24.30 -43.73 -14.55
N SER A 8 -25.50 -43.32 -14.13
CA SER A 8 -26.09 -42.05 -14.63
C SER A 8 -26.19 -40.93 -13.59
N LYS A 9 -25.74 -41.08 -12.33
CA LYS A 9 -25.90 -40.06 -11.30
C LYS A 9 -24.63 -39.30 -10.88
N THR A 10 -23.44 -39.68 -11.37
CA THR A 10 -22.18 -39.06 -10.91
C THR A 10 -21.71 -37.90 -11.79
N ASN A 11 -22.34 -37.64 -12.93
CA ASN A 11 -21.89 -36.59 -13.87
C ASN A 11 -22.73 -35.29 -13.80
N GLN A 12 -23.78 -35.22 -13.00
CA GLN A 12 -24.56 -33.98 -12.84
C GLN A 12 -24.06 -33.08 -11.70
N ASP A 13 -23.40 -33.63 -10.69
CA ASP A 13 -22.86 -32.81 -9.56
C ASP A 13 -21.56 -32.06 -9.87
N LYS A 14 -20.87 -32.40 -10.95
CA LYS A 14 -19.66 -31.68 -11.37
C LYS A 14 -19.91 -30.48 -12.28
N ARG A 15 -21.12 -30.25 -12.75
CA ARG A 15 -21.46 -29.12 -13.62
C ARG A 15 -21.96 -27.88 -12.87
N ASN A 16 -22.33 -27.99 -11.59
CA ASN A 16 -22.88 -26.88 -10.82
C ASN A 16 -21.86 -26.14 -9.94
N SER A 17 -20.58 -26.54 -9.92
CA SER A 17 -19.54 -25.87 -9.12
C SER A 17 -18.72 -24.83 -9.89
N GLY A 18 -19.11 -24.43 -11.10
CA GLY A 18 -18.34 -23.56 -11.99
C GLY A 18 -19.04 -22.29 -12.48
N GLN A 19 -20.30 -22.08 -12.11
CA GLN A 19 -20.97 -20.81 -12.39
C GLN A 19 -21.18 -20.05 -11.08
N GLU A 20 -20.10 -19.49 -10.57
CA GLU A 20 -20.20 -18.28 -9.76
C GLU A 20 -20.86 -17.24 -10.67
N VAL A 21 -22.12 -16.97 -10.43
CA VAL A 21 -22.89 -15.90 -11.09
C VAL A 21 -22.19 -14.59 -10.68
N THR A 22 -21.18 -14.23 -11.45
CA THR A 22 -20.47 -12.97 -11.26
C THR A 22 -21.46 -11.86 -11.66
N ASN A 23 -22.15 -11.36 -10.66
CA ASN A 23 -23.06 -10.24 -10.83
C ASN A 23 -22.31 -9.10 -11.52
N PRO A 24 -22.76 -8.59 -12.68
CA PRO A 24 -22.05 -7.54 -13.43
C PRO A 24 -21.86 -6.25 -12.59
N ASP A 25 -22.70 -6.04 -11.58
CA ASP A 25 -22.57 -4.91 -10.67
C ASP A 25 -21.42 -5.08 -9.68
N SER A 26 -21.12 -6.30 -9.24
CA SER A 26 -19.96 -6.60 -8.38
C SER A 26 -18.64 -6.43 -9.12
N LEU A 27 -18.59 -6.71 -10.42
CA LEU A 27 -17.42 -6.47 -11.25
C LEU A 27 -17.13 -4.98 -11.39
N LYS A 28 -18.15 -4.17 -11.68
CA LYS A 28 -18.02 -2.71 -11.79
C LYS A 28 -17.54 -2.09 -10.48
N GLN A 29 -18.08 -2.55 -9.36
CA GLN A 29 -17.70 -2.07 -8.04
C GLN A 29 -16.25 -2.40 -7.71
N ASN A 30 -15.77 -3.61 -8.02
CA ASN A 30 -14.38 -4.01 -7.82
C ASN A 30 -13.40 -3.21 -8.71
N TYR A 31 -13.76 -2.91 -9.95
CA TYR A 31 -12.96 -2.07 -10.84
C TYR A 31 -12.85 -0.63 -10.33
N GLN A 32 -13.93 -0.06 -9.83
CA GLN A 32 -13.95 1.30 -9.33
C GLN A 32 -13.15 1.43 -8.02
N GLU A 33 -13.26 0.46 -7.12
CA GLU A 33 -12.54 0.40 -5.86
C GLU A 33 -11.02 0.25 -6.07
N ASN A 34 -10.61 -0.62 -7.00
CA ASN A 34 -9.20 -0.79 -7.37
C ASN A 34 -8.60 0.43 -8.07
N SER A 35 -9.37 1.12 -8.90
CA SER A 35 -8.96 2.36 -9.54
C SER A 35 -8.70 3.45 -8.50
N PHE A 36 -9.59 3.61 -7.54
CA PHE A 36 -9.45 4.59 -6.47
C PHE A 36 -8.25 4.29 -5.56
N ALA A 37 -8.04 3.03 -5.19
CA ALA A 37 -6.88 2.60 -4.41
C ALA A 37 -5.56 2.89 -5.13
N THR A 38 -5.49 2.66 -6.43
CA THR A 38 -4.30 2.95 -7.25
C THR A 38 -4.03 4.45 -7.33
N VAL A 39 -5.06 5.28 -7.48
CA VAL A 39 -4.92 6.74 -7.47
C VAL A 39 -4.43 7.22 -6.11
N LEU A 40 -5.00 6.70 -5.01
CA LEU A 40 -4.62 7.06 -3.66
C LEU A 40 -3.13 6.74 -3.37
N LEU A 41 -2.68 5.55 -3.76
CA LEU A 41 -1.28 5.14 -3.65
C LEU A 41 -0.36 5.98 -4.54
N SER A 42 -0.84 6.43 -5.70
CA SER A 42 -0.09 7.34 -6.58
C SER A 42 0.11 8.69 -5.95
N VAL A 43 -0.96 9.26 -5.42
CA VAL A 43 -0.92 10.56 -4.73
C VAL A 43 0.02 10.49 -3.52
N ALA A 44 -0.09 9.42 -2.72
CA ALA A 44 0.82 9.19 -1.58
C ALA A 44 2.28 9.14 -2.01
N PHE A 45 2.58 8.44 -3.10
CA PHE A 45 3.94 8.34 -3.64
C PHE A 45 4.50 9.69 -4.07
N TYR A 46 3.73 10.50 -4.79
CA TYR A 46 4.16 11.84 -5.21
C TYR A 46 4.34 12.78 -4.02
N ILE A 47 3.42 12.77 -3.05
CA ILE A 47 3.56 13.56 -1.82
C ILE A 47 4.81 13.16 -1.05
N ALA A 48 5.10 11.86 -0.94
CA ALA A 48 6.31 11.37 -0.29
C ALA A 48 7.58 11.84 -0.99
N LEU A 49 7.62 11.83 -2.32
CA LEU A 49 8.75 12.34 -3.10
C LEU A 49 8.96 13.83 -2.91
N VAL A 50 7.89 14.62 -2.97
CA VAL A 50 7.96 16.08 -2.77
C VAL A 50 8.44 16.40 -1.35
N TYR A 51 7.90 15.70 -0.35
CA TYR A 51 8.33 15.86 1.03
C TYR A 51 9.82 15.54 1.21
N LEU A 52 10.29 14.43 0.64
CA LEU A 52 11.69 14.03 0.70
C LEU A 52 12.61 15.05 0.03
N ALA A 53 12.21 15.54 -1.14
CA ALA A 53 12.98 16.56 -1.87
C ALA A 53 13.08 17.88 -1.09
N LEU A 54 11.94 18.36 -0.55
CA LEU A 54 11.90 19.56 0.28
C LEU A 54 12.74 19.40 1.55
N PHE A 55 12.65 18.23 2.20
CA PHE A 55 13.40 17.97 3.42
C PHE A 55 14.91 17.95 3.17
N LEU A 56 15.35 17.32 2.09
CA LEU A 56 16.77 17.31 1.69
C LEU A 56 17.25 18.71 1.31
N LEU A 57 16.45 19.46 0.57
CA LEU A 57 16.82 20.81 0.12
C LEU A 57 16.95 21.77 1.30
N LEU A 58 16.00 21.74 2.26
CA LEU A 58 16.06 22.54 3.48
C LEU A 58 17.22 22.10 4.40
N GLY A 59 17.45 20.79 4.48
CA GLY A 59 18.51 20.24 5.32
C GLY A 59 19.91 20.56 4.81
N LEU A 60 20.12 20.59 3.50
CA LEU A 60 21.41 20.95 2.91
C LEU A 60 21.65 22.47 2.84
N SER A 61 20.58 23.28 2.90
CA SER A 61 20.69 24.75 2.80
C SER A 61 21.26 25.43 4.05
N ASN A 62 21.19 24.77 5.21
CA ASN A 62 21.60 25.34 6.49
C ASN A 62 22.44 24.37 7.33
N PRO A 63 23.50 24.83 8.03
CA PRO A 63 24.27 23.96 8.92
C PRO A 63 23.44 23.34 10.05
N LEU A 64 22.41 24.03 10.54
CA LEU A 64 21.42 23.49 11.48
C LEU A 64 20.57 22.38 10.85
N GLY A 65 20.25 22.50 9.55
CA GLY A 65 19.52 21.47 8.81
C GLY A 65 20.33 20.18 8.67
N MET A 66 21.64 20.28 8.55
CA MET A 66 22.53 19.11 8.52
C MET A 66 22.51 18.34 9.84
N LEU A 67 22.40 19.03 10.96
CA LEU A 67 22.19 18.43 12.28
C LEU A 67 20.86 17.69 12.37
N VAL A 68 19.80 18.28 11.84
CA VAL A 68 18.47 17.65 11.77
C VAL A 68 18.51 16.38 10.90
N ILE A 69 19.22 16.39 9.76
CA ILE A 69 19.39 15.21 8.92
C ILE A 69 20.12 14.09 9.67
N ILE A 70 21.12 14.40 10.48
CA ILE A 70 21.86 13.40 11.27
C ILE A 70 20.95 12.78 12.34
N PHE A 71 20.18 13.60 13.06
CA PHE A 71 19.27 13.12 14.10
C PHE A 71 18.09 12.33 13.53
N LEU A 72 17.49 12.81 12.44
CA LEU A 72 16.38 12.13 11.77
C LEU A 72 16.81 11.11 10.71
N GLY A 73 18.11 10.88 10.55
CA GLY A 73 18.66 10.00 9.51
C GLY A 73 18.04 8.61 9.49
N TYR A 74 17.87 8.00 10.66
CA TYR A 74 17.23 6.67 10.77
C TYR A 74 15.77 6.70 10.31
N SER A 75 15.00 7.72 10.70
CA SER A 75 13.63 7.90 10.25
C SER A 75 13.57 8.15 8.75
N LEU A 76 14.48 8.94 8.21
CA LEU A 76 14.58 9.29 6.81
C LEU A 76 14.91 8.08 5.94
N ILE A 77 15.84 7.22 6.37
CA ILE A 77 16.17 5.96 5.69
C ILE A 77 14.94 5.06 5.63
N SER A 78 14.25 4.87 6.75
CA SER A 78 13.01 4.09 6.80
C SER A 78 11.94 4.65 5.86
N PHE A 79 11.81 5.97 5.80
CA PHE A 79 10.88 6.66 4.92
C PHE A 79 11.22 6.47 3.43
N VAL A 80 12.50 6.55 3.06
CA VAL A 80 12.98 6.29 1.69
C VAL A 80 12.68 4.86 1.27
N ILE A 81 12.99 3.89 2.12
CA ILE A 81 12.71 2.47 1.85
C ILE A 81 11.20 2.27 1.65
N ALA A 82 10.36 2.85 2.51
CA ALA A 82 8.91 2.79 2.37
C ALA A 82 8.42 3.34 1.03
N THR A 83 8.96 4.49 0.61
CA THR A 83 8.61 5.13 -0.67
C THR A 83 9.01 4.28 -1.87
N ILE A 84 10.19 3.66 -1.85
CA ILE A 84 10.65 2.73 -2.88
C ILE A 84 9.74 1.50 -2.94
N LEU A 85 9.37 0.93 -1.78
CA LEU A 85 8.48 -0.23 -1.69
C LEU A 85 7.09 0.05 -2.27
N ILE A 86 6.52 1.25 -2.05
CA ILE A 86 5.28 1.66 -2.71
C ILE A 86 5.47 1.69 -4.22
N GLY A 87 6.54 2.29 -4.71
CA GLY A 87 6.84 2.37 -6.15
C GLY A 87 6.89 0.99 -6.80
N ILE A 88 7.59 0.04 -6.16
CA ILE A 88 7.70 -1.35 -6.63
C ILE A 88 6.36 -2.08 -6.50
N GLY A 89 5.68 -1.94 -5.36
CA GLY A 89 4.40 -2.59 -5.08
C GLY A 89 3.33 -2.21 -6.10
N ARG A 90 3.28 -0.93 -6.48
CA ARG A 90 2.39 -0.44 -7.54
C ARG A 90 2.69 -1.05 -8.90
N LYS A 91 3.98 -1.12 -9.30
CA LYS A 91 4.38 -1.66 -10.60
C LYS A 91 4.12 -3.16 -10.70
N LYS A 92 4.41 -3.91 -9.63
CA LYS A 92 4.27 -5.38 -9.60
C LYS A 92 2.87 -5.85 -9.20
N GLY A 93 2.00 -4.97 -8.69
CA GLY A 93 0.68 -5.32 -8.18
C GLY A 93 0.72 -6.30 -7.01
N ASN A 94 1.82 -6.34 -6.26
CA ASN A 94 2.03 -7.31 -5.19
C ASN A 94 1.73 -6.68 -3.82
N LYS A 95 0.72 -7.22 -3.14
CA LYS A 95 0.25 -6.72 -1.83
C LYS A 95 1.34 -6.79 -0.75
N TYR A 96 2.23 -7.76 -0.80
CA TYR A 96 3.31 -7.88 0.19
C TYR A 96 4.18 -6.63 0.26
N PHE A 97 4.54 -6.06 -0.89
CA PHE A 97 5.34 -4.82 -0.93
C PHE A 97 4.56 -3.63 -0.36
N LEU A 98 3.24 -3.58 -0.58
CA LEU A 98 2.40 -2.52 -0.05
C LEU A 98 2.27 -2.61 1.48
N TYR A 99 2.01 -3.80 2.03
CA TYR A 99 1.96 -4.00 3.48
C TYR A 99 3.31 -3.74 4.15
N THR A 100 4.39 -4.17 3.52
CA THR A 100 5.75 -3.90 4.02
C THR A 100 6.04 -2.39 4.02
N SER A 101 5.59 -1.65 2.99
CA SER A 101 5.75 -0.19 2.96
C SER A 101 5.00 0.51 4.09
N VAL A 102 3.78 0.06 4.42
CA VAL A 102 3.02 0.57 5.58
C VAL A 102 3.82 0.37 6.87
N GLY A 103 4.43 -0.81 7.06
CA GLY A 103 5.28 -1.09 8.22
C GLY A 103 6.47 -0.14 8.33
N PHE A 104 7.15 0.13 7.22
CA PHE A 104 8.28 1.07 7.19
C PHE A 104 7.85 2.53 7.40
N TYR A 105 6.68 2.95 6.91
CA TYR A 105 6.12 4.27 7.22
C TYR A 105 5.80 4.40 8.70
N LEU A 106 5.21 3.38 9.30
CA LEU A 106 4.93 3.34 10.74
C LEU A 106 6.22 3.39 11.56
N ALA A 107 7.24 2.62 11.16
CA ALA A 107 8.57 2.68 11.77
C ALA A 107 9.19 4.08 11.64
N SER A 108 9.08 4.72 10.48
CA SER A 108 9.54 6.10 10.28
C SER A 108 8.89 7.08 11.26
N VAL A 109 7.57 6.97 11.48
CA VAL A 109 6.84 7.81 12.46
C VAL A 109 7.32 7.55 13.88
N LEU A 110 7.58 6.29 14.25
CA LEU A 110 8.07 5.92 15.58
C LEU A 110 9.52 6.38 15.80
N LEU A 111 10.37 6.27 14.78
CA LEU A 111 11.76 6.71 14.87
C LEU A 111 11.91 8.24 14.84
N ALA A 112 10.91 8.96 14.31
CA ALA A 112 10.85 10.42 14.34
C ALA A 112 10.36 10.95 15.70
N TYR A 113 10.64 10.22 16.78
CA TYR A 113 10.23 10.61 18.12
C TYR A 113 11.13 11.74 18.63
N ASP A 114 10.72 12.98 18.32
CA ASP A 114 11.29 14.19 18.90
C ASP A 114 10.15 15.00 19.56
N PRO A 115 10.19 15.26 20.86
CA PRO A 115 9.11 15.94 21.57
C PRO A 115 8.89 17.38 21.11
N ASP A 116 9.92 18.05 20.57
CA ASP A 116 9.88 19.49 20.28
C ASP A 116 9.49 19.83 18.82
N TRP A 117 9.53 18.87 17.90
CA TRP A 117 9.34 19.11 16.47
C TRP A 117 8.11 18.39 15.88
N GLY A 118 6.97 18.52 16.56
CA GLY A 118 5.71 17.87 16.18
C GLY A 118 5.26 18.13 14.74
N VAL A 119 5.66 19.27 14.16
CA VAL A 119 5.29 19.65 12.77
C VAL A 119 5.86 18.67 11.74
N PHE A 120 7.07 18.16 11.94
CA PHE A 120 7.69 17.20 11.02
C PHE A 120 7.06 15.81 11.03
N ARG A 121 6.27 15.49 12.04
CA ARG A 121 5.57 14.21 12.17
C ARG A 121 4.22 14.18 11.44
N ILE A 122 3.62 15.33 11.20
CA ILE A 122 2.28 15.42 10.59
C ILE A 122 2.28 14.76 9.22
N ILE A 123 3.26 15.05 8.37
CA ILE A 123 3.33 14.54 7.01
C ILE A 123 3.56 13.02 6.97
N PRO A 124 4.53 12.42 7.70
CA PRO A 124 4.67 10.98 7.79
C PRO A 124 3.43 10.25 8.34
N ILE A 125 2.75 10.83 9.32
CA ILE A 125 1.50 10.27 9.87
C ILE A 125 0.40 10.26 8.81
N LEU A 126 0.21 11.37 8.12
CA LEU A 126 -0.79 11.52 7.07
C LEU A 126 -0.50 10.56 5.91
N LEU A 127 0.77 10.40 5.51
CA LEU A 127 1.20 9.44 4.50
C LEU A 127 0.97 8.01 4.96
N THR A 128 1.27 7.67 6.21
CA THR A 128 1.01 6.34 6.77
C THR A 128 -0.47 6.00 6.69
N LEU A 129 -1.35 6.92 7.08
CA LEU A 129 -2.79 6.77 6.97
C LEU A 129 -3.23 6.55 5.52
N LEU A 130 -2.76 7.40 4.62
CA LEU A 130 -3.14 7.39 3.21
C LEU A 130 -2.70 6.09 2.51
N VAL A 131 -1.47 5.63 2.79
CA VAL A 131 -0.94 4.37 2.26
C VAL A 131 -1.66 3.16 2.87
N THR A 132 -1.99 3.20 4.17
CA THR A 132 -2.73 2.13 4.83
C THR A 132 -4.11 1.97 4.20
N VAL A 133 -4.86 3.07 4.05
CA VAL A 133 -6.18 3.05 3.40
C VAL A 133 -6.07 2.54 1.96
N GLY A 134 -5.12 3.06 1.17
CA GLY A 134 -4.88 2.62 -0.20
C GLY A 134 -4.52 1.14 -0.30
N THR A 135 -3.73 0.61 0.65
CA THR A 135 -3.33 -0.81 0.68
C THR A 135 -4.49 -1.72 1.04
N VAL A 136 -5.33 -1.32 2.01
CA VAL A 136 -6.52 -2.08 2.43
C VAL A 136 -7.57 -2.12 1.32
N MET A 137 -7.77 -1.00 0.63
CA MET A 137 -8.73 -0.92 -0.49
C MET A 137 -8.24 -1.64 -1.74
N TYR A 138 -6.94 -1.89 -1.86
CA TYR A 138 -6.37 -2.58 -3.02
C TYR A 138 -6.74 -4.07 -2.99
N LYS A 139 -7.78 -4.44 -3.73
CA LYS A 139 -8.22 -5.83 -3.94
C LYS A 139 -7.60 -6.34 -5.25
N LYS A 140 -6.95 -7.48 -5.16
CA LYS A 140 -6.45 -8.20 -6.33
C LYS A 140 -7.40 -9.33 -6.67
#